data_c9cc2e525118507cdfb8647a1ab0a0c6
#
_entry.id   c9cc2e525118507cdfb8647a1ab0a0c6
#
_cell.length_a   1.000
_cell.length_b   1.000
_cell.length_c   1.000
_cell.angle_alpha   90.00
_cell.angle_beta   90.00
_cell.angle_gamma   90.00
#
_symmetry.space_group_name_H-M   'P 1'
#
loop_
_entity.id
_entity.type
_entity.pdbx_description
1 polymer ?
#
loop_
_entity_poly.entity_id
_entity_poly.type
_entity_poly.pdbx_seq_one_letter_code
_entity_poly.pdbx_strand_id
1 'polypeptide(L)'
;MQHRWLAGIAIALAGAWAGVSAASAQSWPSKPVRIVVPVTAGSATDVSARVIADHLAPLLGQPVVVENRTGAGGTTGMGYVAKSVEPDGYTVLVHSAAFVIQPATFPNLGYDSGKDFAGVTLIGNAPLVMIASPNKYKTLQELVTAAKAKPNTVNYATVGYGAAAHLTSERLRLAAGFEAQQIPFRGAPEAVNEVLAQRVDFFFSPTLAAVPLIRDGKLSALAVSSSKRALSLPEVPTTVEAGYPNSDYNFWIGMWVPLKTPRDVVDRLYAETRKVLDMPAVQEKLIALGSEPARMTPAEFDKFFQAEIKLNGDLVKAAGIKPNP
;
A
#
# COMPACT_ATOMS: atom_id res chain seq x y z
N MET A 1 -67.79 -26.92 40.05
CA MET A 1 -67.42 -26.83 38.61
C MET A 1 -66.45 -25.67 38.30
N GLN A 2 -65.85 -24.99 39.27
CA GLN A 2 -65.01 -23.77 39.07
C GLN A 2 -63.49 -24.00 39.00
N HIS A 3 -62.96 -25.22 39.26
CA HIS A 3 -61.50 -25.45 39.28
C HIS A 3 -60.89 -26.03 38.00
N ARG A 4 -61.71 -26.33 36.99
CA ARG A 4 -61.20 -26.93 35.73
C ARG A 4 -60.79 -25.91 34.65
N TRP A 5 -61.15 -24.64 34.78
CA TRP A 5 -60.83 -23.58 33.80
C TRP A 5 -59.45 -22.90 34.06
N LEU A 6 -58.96 -22.95 35.27
CA LEU A 6 -57.67 -22.31 35.62
C LEU A 6 -56.45 -23.14 35.18
N ALA A 7 -56.59 -24.46 35.01
CA ALA A 7 -55.51 -25.34 34.55
C ALA A 7 -55.22 -25.18 33.03
N GLY A 8 -56.20 -24.80 32.22
CA GLY A 8 -56.05 -24.63 30.77
C GLY A 8 -55.30 -23.37 30.37
N ILE A 9 -55.38 -22.28 31.17
CA ILE A 9 -54.74 -21.01 30.88
C ILE A 9 -53.24 -21.04 31.24
N ALA A 10 -52.86 -21.78 32.27
CA ALA A 10 -51.44 -21.92 32.66
C ALA A 10 -50.61 -22.70 31.65
N ILE A 11 -51.19 -23.69 30.93
CA ILE A 11 -50.53 -24.50 29.90
C ILE A 11 -50.37 -23.69 28.59
N ALA A 12 -51.32 -22.79 28.29
CA ALA A 12 -51.22 -21.93 27.08
C ALA A 12 -50.16 -20.83 27.19
N LEU A 13 -49.87 -20.35 28.40
CA LEU A 13 -48.81 -19.34 28.68
C LEU A 13 -47.42 -19.98 28.73
N ALA A 14 -47.26 -21.22 29.10
CA ALA A 14 -45.98 -21.94 29.06
C ALA A 14 -45.49 -22.30 27.65
N GLY A 15 -46.43 -22.48 26.69
CA GLY A 15 -46.10 -22.76 25.27
C GLY A 15 -45.64 -21.57 24.46
N ALA A 16 -45.94 -20.33 24.91
CA ALA A 16 -45.59 -19.12 24.16
C ALA A 16 -44.11 -18.64 24.36
N TRP A 17 -43.40 -19.23 25.33
CA TRP A 17 -41.98 -18.84 25.61
C TRP A 17 -40.95 -19.79 24.99
N ALA A 18 -41.36 -20.90 24.35
CA ALA A 18 -40.45 -21.84 23.71
C ALA A 18 -40.06 -21.46 22.28
N GLY A 19 -40.55 -20.31 21.73
CA GLY A 19 -40.38 -19.87 20.36
C GLY A 19 -39.37 -18.70 20.17
N VAL A 20 -38.55 -18.37 21.17
CA VAL A 20 -37.40 -17.49 20.92
C VAL A 20 -36.34 -18.34 20.20
N SER A 21 -36.54 -18.53 18.90
CA SER A 21 -35.47 -19.00 18.04
C SER A 21 -34.27 -18.11 18.31
N ALA A 22 -33.20 -18.67 18.88
CA ALA A 22 -31.92 -18.01 18.89
C ALA A 22 -31.66 -17.58 17.44
N ALA A 23 -31.83 -16.30 17.15
CA ALA A 23 -31.42 -15.75 15.88
C ALA A 23 -29.94 -16.10 15.79
N SER A 24 -29.67 -17.15 15.00
CA SER A 24 -28.31 -17.58 14.68
C SER A 24 -27.65 -16.32 14.15
N ALA A 25 -26.79 -15.69 14.95
CA ALA A 25 -26.06 -14.50 14.52
C ALA A 25 -25.37 -14.92 13.23
N GLN A 26 -25.86 -14.38 12.12
CA GLN A 26 -25.37 -14.74 10.79
C GLN A 26 -23.88 -14.46 10.78
N SER A 27 -23.06 -15.51 10.68
CA SER A 27 -21.61 -15.38 10.79
C SER A 27 -21.12 -14.42 9.70
N TRP A 28 -20.34 -13.42 10.10
CA TRP A 28 -19.68 -12.52 9.14
C TRP A 28 -18.75 -13.31 8.20
N PRO A 29 -18.73 -13.03 6.87
CA PRO A 29 -19.60 -12.15 6.11
C PRO A 29 -20.88 -12.85 5.60
N SER A 30 -22.00 -12.14 5.60
CA SER A 30 -23.29 -12.61 5.06
C SER A 30 -23.70 -11.89 3.76
N LYS A 31 -22.91 -10.91 3.32
CA LYS A 31 -23.10 -10.10 2.10
C LYS A 31 -21.74 -9.82 1.45
N PRO A 32 -21.68 -9.31 0.22
CA PRO A 32 -20.41 -9.00 -0.46
C PRO A 32 -19.54 -8.05 0.34
N VAL A 33 -18.21 -8.31 0.34
CA VAL A 33 -17.19 -7.45 0.93
C VAL A 33 -16.62 -6.56 -0.17
N ARG A 34 -16.46 -5.26 0.12
CA ARG A 34 -15.89 -4.29 -0.81
C ARG A 34 -14.49 -3.91 -0.39
N ILE A 35 -13.54 -3.98 -1.33
CA ILE A 35 -12.20 -3.43 -1.16
C ILE A 35 -12.12 -2.09 -1.87
N VAL A 36 -11.99 -1.01 -1.13
CA VAL A 36 -11.75 0.34 -1.67
C VAL A 36 -10.26 0.50 -1.93
N VAL A 37 -9.93 0.90 -3.16
CA VAL A 37 -8.57 1.22 -3.61
C VAL A 37 -8.55 2.69 -4.04
N PRO A 38 -7.85 3.60 -3.31
CA PRO A 38 -7.92 5.04 -3.55
C PRO A 38 -6.99 5.52 -4.68
N VAL A 39 -6.57 4.63 -5.56
CA VAL A 39 -5.69 4.90 -6.71
C VAL A 39 -6.29 4.34 -8.01
N THR A 40 -5.74 4.76 -9.15
CA THR A 40 -6.24 4.36 -10.46
C THR A 40 -6.15 2.85 -10.69
N ALA A 41 -7.12 2.32 -11.42
CA ALA A 41 -7.12 0.94 -11.88
C ALA A 41 -5.84 0.62 -12.69
N GLY A 42 -5.32 -0.59 -12.52
CA GLY A 42 -4.05 -1.03 -13.15
C GLY A 42 -2.79 -0.59 -12.42
N SER A 43 -2.89 0.20 -11.34
CA SER A 43 -1.73 0.47 -10.46
C SER A 43 -1.32 -0.79 -9.70
N ALA A 44 -0.08 -0.85 -9.19
CA ALA A 44 0.40 -1.98 -8.40
C ALA A 44 -0.51 -2.29 -7.20
N THR A 45 -1.02 -1.26 -6.53
CA THR A 45 -1.97 -1.39 -5.41
C THR A 45 -3.30 -2.01 -5.86
N ASP A 46 -3.86 -1.54 -6.99
CA ASP A 46 -5.12 -2.06 -7.53
C ASP A 46 -4.98 -3.52 -7.97
N VAL A 47 -3.92 -3.83 -8.71
CA VAL A 47 -3.69 -5.21 -9.17
C VAL A 47 -3.46 -6.16 -7.99
N SER A 48 -2.70 -5.75 -6.99
CA SER A 48 -2.53 -6.55 -5.76
C SER A 48 -3.85 -6.77 -5.03
N ALA A 49 -4.69 -5.73 -4.91
CA ALA A 49 -6.02 -5.84 -4.30
C ALA A 49 -6.93 -6.84 -5.05
N ARG A 50 -6.89 -6.84 -6.40
CA ARG A 50 -7.67 -7.80 -7.22
C ARG A 50 -7.17 -9.23 -7.06
N VAL A 51 -5.84 -9.44 -7.06
CA VAL A 51 -5.27 -10.77 -6.79
C VAL A 51 -5.72 -11.29 -5.43
N ILE A 52 -5.74 -10.44 -4.40
CA ILE A 52 -6.25 -10.84 -3.08
C ILE A 52 -7.77 -11.10 -3.13
N ALA A 53 -8.56 -10.23 -3.75
CA ALA A 53 -10.01 -10.35 -3.83
C ALA A 53 -10.46 -11.66 -4.49
N ASP A 54 -9.84 -12.02 -5.61
CA ASP A 54 -10.16 -13.23 -6.39
C ASP A 54 -10.01 -14.52 -5.55
N HIS A 55 -8.99 -14.57 -4.68
CA HIS A 55 -8.70 -15.74 -3.84
C HIS A 55 -9.35 -15.66 -2.45
N LEU A 56 -9.69 -14.46 -1.99
CA LEU A 56 -10.36 -14.24 -0.70
C LEU A 56 -11.87 -14.59 -0.79
N ALA A 57 -12.51 -14.32 -1.93
CA ALA A 57 -13.93 -14.55 -2.13
C ALA A 57 -14.37 -16.01 -1.81
N PRO A 58 -13.71 -17.05 -2.33
CA PRO A 58 -14.09 -18.44 -1.99
C PRO A 58 -13.85 -18.79 -0.52
N LEU A 59 -12.84 -18.20 0.14
CA LEU A 59 -12.55 -18.45 1.56
C LEU A 59 -13.57 -17.78 2.48
N LEU A 60 -14.10 -16.63 2.08
CA LEU A 60 -15.14 -15.92 2.82
C LEU A 60 -16.55 -16.43 2.50
N GLY A 61 -16.72 -17.18 1.39
CA GLY A 61 -18.04 -17.62 0.92
C GLY A 61 -18.93 -16.49 0.41
N GLN A 62 -18.38 -15.33 0.14
CA GLN A 62 -19.06 -14.14 -0.35
C GLN A 62 -18.21 -13.44 -1.43
N PRO A 63 -18.84 -12.76 -2.41
CA PRO A 63 -18.10 -11.96 -3.38
C PRO A 63 -17.24 -10.91 -2.70
N VAL A 64 -16.01 -10.74 -3.21
CA VAL A 64 -15.11 -9.64 -2.81
C VAL A 64 -14.89 -8.73 -4.02
N VAL A 65 -15.34 -7.48 -3.95
CA VAL A 65 -15.39 -6.56 -5.09
C VAL A 65 -14.41 -5.41 -4.87
N VAL A 66 -13.53 -5.16 -5.84
CA VAL A 66 -12.59 -4.03 -5.80
C VAL A 66 -13.23 -2.80 -6.44
N GLU A 67 -13.26 -1.70 -5.70
CA GLU A 67 -13.77 -0.40 -6.12
C GLU A 67 -12.66 0.66 -6.08
N ASN A 68 -12.33 1.27 -7.23
CA ASN A 68 -11.37 2.37 -7.28
C ASN A 68 -12.07 3.70 -6.95
N ARG A 69 -11.69 4.34 -5.82
CA ARG A 69 -12.15 5.68 -5.42
C ARG A 69 -10.99 6.65 -5.42
N THR A 70 -10.67 7.17 -6.59
CA THR A 70 -9.57 8.11 -6.80
C THR A 70 -9.94 9.56 -6.43
N GLY A 71 -8.95 10.43 -6.37
CA GLY A 71 -9.11 11.87 -6.15
C GLY A 71 -8.18 12.41 -5.06
N ALA A 72 -7.66 13.62 -5.27
CA ALA A 72 -6.79 14.34 -4.34
C ALA A 72 -5.68 13.46 -3.73
N GLY A 73 -4.92 12.76 -4.56
CA GLY A 73 -3.85 11.86 -4.10
C GLY A 73 -4.34 10.63 -3.31
N GLY A 74 -5.63 10.25 -3.43
CA GLY A 74 -6.24 9.14 -2.70
C GLY A 74 -7.04 9.56 -1.46
N THR A 75 -6.91 10.81 -1.00
CA THR A 75 -7.58 11.30 0.22
C THR A 75 -9.10 11.17 0.16
N THR A 76 -9.70 11.28 -1.05
CA THR A 76 -11.14 11.08 -1.26
C THR A 76 -11.59 9.66 -0.88
N GLY A 77 -10.91 8.63 -1.37
CA GLY A 77 -11.24 7.24 -1.07
C GLY A 77 -11.02 6.89 0.40
N MET A 78 -9.94 7.39 0.99
CA MET A 78 -9.65 7.18 2.41
C MET A 78 -10.61 7.91 3.32
N GLY A 79 -10.95 9.17 3.04
CA GLY A 79 -11.97 9.91 3.78
C GLY A 79 -13.33 9.20 3.75
N TYR A 80 -13.69 8.60 2.59
CA TYR A 80 -14.90 7.77 2.49
C TYR A 80 -14.85 6.57 3.45
N VAL A 81 -13.74 5.81 3.48
CA VAL A 81 -13.61 4.65 4.38
C VAL A 81 -13.56 5.08 5.85
N ALA A 82 -12.90 6.20 6.16
CA ALA A 82 -12.79 6.68 7.53
C ALA A 82 -14.10 7.20 8.13
N LYS A 83 -14.95 7.86 7.31
CA LYS A 83 -16.06 8.70 7.81
C LYS A 83 -17.44 8.37 7.25
N SER A 84 -17.52 7.62 6.14
CA SER A 84 -18.78 7.44 5.42
C SER A 84 -19.27 6.00 5.35
N VAL A 85 -18.54 5.05 5.93
CA VAL A 85 -18.93 3.63 5.96
C VAL A 85 -19.15 3.14 7.38
N GLU A 86 -20.01 2.15 7.52
CA GLU A 86 -20.21 1.46 8.81
C GLU A 86 -18.97 0.63 9.15
N PRO A 87 -18.54 0.60 10.41
CA PRO A 87 -17.40 -0.21 10.85
C PRO A 87 -17.80 -1.68 11.08
N ASP A 88 -18.43 -2.29 10.07
CA ASP A 88 -18.98 -3.65 10.12
C ASP A 88 -18.10 -4.68 9.37
N GLY A 89 -16.95 -4.23 8.83
CA GLY A 89 -16.00 -5.05 8.08
C GLY A 89 -16.37 -5.34 6.62
N TYR A 90 -17.49 -4.83 6.13
CA TYR A 90 -17.87 -4.99 4.71
C TYR A 90 -17.23 -3.97 3.78
N THR A 91 -16.52 -2.99 4.32
CA THR A 91 -15.67 -2.10 3.55
C THR A 91 -14.25 -2.15 4.10
N VAL A 92 -13.34 -2.58 3.24
CA VAL A 92 -11.91 -2.75 3.51
C VAL A 92 -11.16 -1.74 2.66
N LEU A 93 -10.10 -1.14 3.18
CA LEU A 93 -9.18 -0.29 2.44
C LEU A 93 -7.94 -1.09 2.05
N VAL A 94 -7.51 -1.03 0.79
CA VAL A 94 -6.19 -1.46 0.36
C VAL A 94 -5.47 -0.26 -0.25
N HIS A 95 -4.35 0.12 0.34
CA HIS A 95 -3.56 1.26 -0.10
C HIS A 95 -2.06 1.00 0.05
N SER A 96 -1.26 1.89 -0.49
CA SER A 96 0.20 1.84 -0.42
C SER A 96 0.77 2.75 0.68
N ALA A 97 2.09 2.76 0.82
CA ALA A 97 2.84 3.69 1.67
C ALA A 97 2.49 5.19 1.46
N ALA A 98 1.81 5.55 0.37
CA ALA A 98 1.26 6.91 0.19
C ALA A 98 0.34 7.31 1.36
N PHE A 99 -0.28 6.36 2.04
CA PHE A 99 -1.16 6.61 3.19
C PHE A 99 -0.43 7.29 4.36
N VAL A 100 0.80 6.90 4.65
CA VAL A 100 1.59 7.45 5.77
C VAL A 100 2.23 8.81 5.44
N ILE A 101 2.25 9.18 4.17
CA ILE A 101 2.83 10.44 3.70
C ILE A 101 1.81 11.59 3.79
N GLN A 102 0.54 11.27 3.59
CA GLN A 102 -0.55 12.26 3.47
C GLN A 102 -0.70 13.18 4.69
N PRO A 103 -0.55 12.72 5.95
CA PRO A 103 -0.60 13.62 7.09
C PRO A 103 0.41 14.78 7.04
N ALA A 104 1.55 14.57 6.37
CA ALA A 104 2.58 15.57 6.22
C ALA A 104 2.44 16.44 4.95
N THR A 105 1.69 15.96 3.95
CA THR A 105 1.59 16.62 2.63
C THR A 105 0.23 17.24 2.34
N PHE A 106 -0.82 16.90 3.09
CA PHE A 106 -2.16 17.46 2.96
C PHE A 106 -2.60 18.09 4.29
N PRO A 107 -2.75 19.41 4.38
CA PRO A 107 -3.05 20.09 5.66
C PRO A 107 -4.45 19.82 6.20
N ASN A 108 -5.42 19.45 5.33
CA ASN A 108 -6.83 19.29 5.67
C ASN A 108 -7.39 17.96 5.18
N LEU A 109 -6.98 16.84 5.80
CA LEU A 109 -7.42 15.51 5.37
C LEU A 109 -8.89 15.17 5.67
N GLY A 110 -9.48 15.78 6.69
CA GLY A 110 -10.81 15.41 7.19
C GLY A 110 -10.86 14.06 7.94
N TYR A 111 -9.74 13.37 8.07
CA TYR A 111 -9.55 12.12 8.83
C TYR A 111 -8.14 12.08 9.44
N ASP A 112 -7.95 11.23 10.45
CA ASP A 112 -6.65 10.97 11.07
C ASP A 112 -6.15 9.58 10.62
N SER A 113 -5.08 9.55 9.81
CA SER A 113 -4.52 8.29 9.30
C SER A 113 -4.15 7.32 10.43
N GLY A 114 -3.63 7.83 11.55
CA GLY A 114 -3.19 7.02 12.68
C GLY A 114 -4.29 6.62 13.66
N LYS A 115 -5.50 7.21 13.57
CA LYS A 115 -6.56 7.01 14.58
C LYS A 115 -7.92 6.61 14.02
N ASP A 116 -8.15 6.68 12.70
CA ASP A 116 -9.45 6.33 12.11
C ASP A 116 -9.45 4.93 11.48
N PHE A 117 -8.32 4.22 11.50
CA PHE A 117 -8.15 2.92 10.85
C PHE A 117 -7.52 1.90 11.80
N ALA A 118 -7.90 0.64 11.62
CA ALA A 118 -7.26 -0.53 12.22
C ALA A 118 -6.58 -1.35 11.12
N GLY A 119 -5.34 -1.74 11.32
CA GLY A 119 -4.58 -2.58 10.40
C GLY A 119 -5.11 -4.00 10.38
N VAL A 120 -5.26 -4.57 9.18
CA VAL A 120 -5.51 -6.00 8.99
C VAL A 120 -4.19 -6.73 8.77
N THR A 121 -3.44 -6.33 7.75
CA THR A 121 -2.11 -6.92 7.47
C THR A 121 -1.33 -6.12 6.43
N LEU A 122 -0.02 -6.32 6.40
CA LEU A 122 0.82 -5.96 5.26
C LEU A 122 0.62 -7.01 4.16
N ILE A 123 0.28 -6.56 2.93
CA ILE A 123 0.12 -7.42 1.76
C ILE A 123 1.48 -7.76 1.17
N GLY A 124 2.33 -6.75 0.99
CA GLY A 124 3.66 -6.94 0.43
C GLY A 124 4.48 -5.68 0.33
N ASN A 125 5.78 -5.87 0.10
CA ASN A 125 6.71 -4.81 -0.26
C ASN A 125 6.76 -4.70 -1.79
N ALA A 126 6.91 -3.49 -2.31
CA ALA A 126 7.03 -3.24 -3.74
C ALA A 126 8.28 -2.36 -3.99
N PRO A 127 9.47 -2.96 -4.04
CA PRO A 127 10.72 -2.23 -4.23
C PRO A 127 10.66 -1.35 -5.47
N LEU A 128 11.23 -0.15 -5.36
CA LEU A 128 11.49 0.70 -6.51
C LEU A 128 12.92 0.46 -6.97
N VAL A 129 13.14 0.41 -8.28
CA VAL A 129 14.47 0.33 -8.86
C VAL A 129 14.86 1.68 -9.45
N MET A 130 16.03 2.15 -9.09
CA MET A 130 16.62 3.35 -9.69
C MET A 130 17.13 3.01 -11.07
N ILE A 131 16.49 3.56 -12.09
CA ILE A 131 16.85 3.40 -13.49
C ILE A 131 17.54 4.65 -14.04
N ALA A 132 18.48 4.44 -14.94
CA ALA A 132 19.15 5.47 -15.72
C ALA A 132 19.40 4.97 -17.15
N SER A 133 19.76 5.89 -18.07
CA SER A 133 20.26 5.49 -19.39
C SER A 133 21.62 4.81 -19.26
N PRO A 134 21.85 3.63 -19.88
CA PRO A 134 23.15 2.95 -19.84
C PRO A 134 24.29 3.75 -20.52
N ASN A 135 23.94 4.72 -21.36
CA ASN A 135 24.92 5.61 -21.98
C ASN A 135 25.37 6.75 -21.05
N LYS A 136 24.70 6.94 -19.90
CA LYS A 136 24.96 8.06 -19.01
C LYS A 136 25.55 7.60 -17.66
N TYR A 137 24.91 6.62 -17.02
CA TYR A 137 25.35 6.07 -15.73
C TYR A 137 25.23 4.56 -15.71
N LYS A 138 26.25 3.87 -15.19
CA LYS A 138 26.28 2.41 -15.01
C LYS A 138 26.16 2.01 -13.53
N THR A 139 26.52 2.91 -12.62
CA THR A 139 26.49 2.68 -11.18
C THR A 139 25.88 3.88 -10.44
N LEU A 140 25.38 3.65 -9.23
CA LEU A 140 24.89 4.72 -8.37
C LEU A 140 26.03 5.69 -7.98
N GLN A 141 27.24 5.17 -7.79
CA GLN A 141 28.42 5.98 -7.47
C GLN A 141 28.76 6.97 -8.58
N GLU A 142 28.68 6.55 -9.86
CA GLU A 142 28.90 7.44 -11.02
C GLU A 142 27.92 8.61 -11.02
N LEU A 143 26.63 8.33 -10.80
CA LEU A 143 25.58 9.36 -10.74
C LEU A 143 25.82 10.32 -9.59
N VAL A 144 26.05 9.81 -8.37
CA VAL A 144 26.29 10.66 -7.19
C VAL A 144 27.56 11.50 -7.35
N THR A 145 28.62 10.92 -7.93
CA THR A 145 29.87 11.66 -8.21
C THR A 145 29.62 12.80 -9.19
N ALA A 146 28.87 12.55 -10.27
CA ALA A 146 28.52 13.56 -11.25
C ALA A 146 27.64 14.68 -10.62
N ALA A 147 26.67 14.31 -9.81
CA ALA A 147 25.80 15.27 -9.11
C ALA A 147 26.56 16.17 -8.12
N LYS A 148 27.52 15.60 -7.39
CA LYS A 148 28.39 16.37 -6.47
C LYS A 148 29.36 17.28 -7.21
N ALA A 149 29.90 16.83 -8.33
CA ALA A 149 30.82 17.64 -9.13
C ALA A 149 30.16 18.87 -9.75
N LYS A 150 28.87 18.77 -10.08
CA LYS A 150 28.08 19.85 -10.69
C LYS A 150 26.70 19.91 -10.04
N PRO A 151 26.53 20.62 -8.92
CA PRO A 151 25.25 20.74 -8.24
C PRO A 151 24.12 21.24 -9.15
N ASN A 152 22.90 20.69 -8.96
CA ASN A 152 21.70 21.04 -9.73
C ASN A 152 21.74 20.75 -11.24
N THR A 153 22.73 20.00 -11.75
CA THR A 153 22.75 19.57 -13.16
C THR A 153 22.11 18.21 -13.37
N VAL A 154 22.02 17.40 -12.32
CA VAL A 154 21.30 16.12 -12.33
C VAL A 154 19.84 16.37 -12.04
N ASN A 155 18.97 15.71 -12.79
CA ASN A 155 17.53 15.76 -12.58
C ASN A 155 16.94 14.36 -12.41
N TYR A 156 15.76 14.29 -11.77
CA TYR A 156 15.08 13.03 -11.53
C TYR A 156 13.58 13.12 -11.77
N ALA A 157 13.02 12.04 -12.31
CA ALA A 157 11.59 11.95 -12.54
C ALA A 157 10.85 11.60 -11.25
N THR A 158 9.62 12.12 -11.12
CA THR A 158 8.65 11.70 -10.13
C THR A 158 7.27 11.56 -10.78
N VAL A 159 6.37 10.82 -10.10
CA VAL A 159 4.96 10.65 -10.53
C VAL A 159 4.01 11.47 -9.67
N GLY A 160 4.43 12.66 -9.31
CA GLY A 160 3.71 13.60 -8.45
C GLY A 160 4.48 14.00 -7.20
N TYR A 161 4.05 15.10 -6.62
CA TYR A 161 4.64 15.64 -5.40
C TYR A 161 4.30 14.74 -4.19
N GLY A 162 5.28 14.36 -3.38
CA GLY A 162 5.06 13.46 -2.23
C GLY A 162 4.79 12.00 -2.61
N ALA A 163 4.84 11.63 -3.91
CA ALA A 163 4.74 10.24 -4.31
C ALA A 163 5.97 9.43 -3.86
N ALA A 164 5.86 8.10 -3.80
CA ALA A 164 6.93 7.21 -3.35
C ALA A 164 8.26 7.45 -4.09
N ALA A 165 8.23 7.60 -5.42
CA ALA A 165 9.42 7.90 -6.21
C ALA A 165 10.08 9.23 -5.82
N HIS A 166 9.29 10.25 -5.44
CA HIS A 166 9.80 11.52 -4.93
C HIS A 166 10.51 11.32 -3.60
N LEU A 167 9.83 10.72 -2.60
CA LEU A 167 10.41 10.52 -1.27
C LEU A 167 11.63 9.60 -1.30
N THR A 168 11.62 8.58 -2.15
CA THR A 168 12.78 7.69 -2.35
C THR A 168 13.97 8.48 -2.88
N SER A 169 13.76 9.34 -3.88
CA SER A 169 14.80 10.19 -4.47
C SER A 169 15.35 11.17 -3.44
N GLU A 170 14.46 11.82 -2.68
CA GLU A 170 14.85 12.77 -1.63
C GLU A 170 15.62 12.10 -0.48
N ARG A 171 15.20 10.89 -0.07
CA ARG A 171 15.92 10.14 0.96
C ARG A 171 17.34 9.78 0.51
N LEU A 172 17.49 9.31 -0.73
CA LEU A 172 18.82 9.06 -1.30
C LEU A 172 19.63 10.37 -1.42
N ARG A 173 19.01 11.46 -1.91
CA ARG A 173 19.67 12.76 -2.07
C ARG A 173 20.22 13.27 -0.74
N LEU A 174 19.42 13.22 0.33
CA LEU A 174 19.83 13.62 1.68
C LEU A 174 20.93 12.70 2.23
N ALA A 175 20.78 11.37 2.10
CA ALA A 175 21.76 10.41 2.61
C ALA A 175 23.11 10.47 1.87
N ALA A 176 23.06 10.69 0.56
CA ALA A 176 24.27 10.77 -0.28
C ALA A 176 24.87 12.19 -0.34
N GLY A 177 24.16 13.22 0.09
CA GLY A 177 24.61 14.61 0.14
C GLY A 177 24.88 15.20 -1.25
N PHE A 178 23.90 15.13 -2.17
CA PHE A 178 23.95 15.76 -3.48
C PHE A 178 22.70 16.57 -3.79
N GLU A 179 22.78 17.48 -4.76
CA GLU A 179 21.67 18.27 -5.24
C GLU A 179 21.18 17.77 -6.60
N ALA A 180 19.85 17.70 -6.78
CA ALA A 180 19.21 17.30 -8.01
C ALA A 180 17.86 17.99 -8.16
N GLN A 181 17.39 18.16 -9.41
CA GLN A 181 16.13 18.82 -9.72
C GLN A 181 15.02 17.80 -9.95
N GLN A 182 13.89 17.99 -9.29
CA GLN A 182 12.69 17.19 -9.51
C GLN A 182 11.96 17.60 -10.79
N ILE A 183 11.58 16.61 -11.61
CA ILE A 183 10.73 16.78 -12.78
C ILE A 183 9.49 15.88 -12.61
N PRO A 184 8.30 16.46 -12.36
CA PRO A 184 7.08 15.68 -12.18
C PRO A 184 6.45 15.26 -13.52
N PHE A 185 6.00 13.99 -13.59
CA PHE A 185 5.29 13.40 -14.72
C PHE A 185 3.93 12.85 -14.26
N ARG A 186 3.04 12.56 -15.21
CA ARG A 186 1.69 12.04 -14.91
C ARG A 186 1.68 10.58 -14.44
N GLY A 187 2.72 9.80 -14.82
CA GLY A 187 2.82 8.40 -14.46
C GLY A 187 4.16 7.76 -14.81
N ALA A 188 4.39 6.55 -14.31
CA ALA A 188 5.64 5.82 -14.51
C ALA A 188 6.00 5.58 -15.99
N PRO A 189 5.08 5.24 -16.93
CA PRO A 189 5.43 5.06 -18.32
C PRO A 189 6.05 6.30 -18.98
N GLU A 190 5.51 7.49 -18.67
CA GLU A 190 6.05 8.75 -19.18
C GLU A 190 7.46 9.01 -18.62
N ALA A 191 7.62 8.86 -17.31
CA ALA A 191 8.90 9.02 -16.62
C ALA A 191 9.98 8.05 -17.16
N VAL A 192 9.64 6.78 -17.40
CA VAL A 192 10.53 5.78 -18.02
C VAL A 192 10.97 6.21 -19.41
N ASN A 193 10.04 6.70 -20.24
CA ASN A 193 10.35 7.18 -21.60
C ASN A 193 11.31 8.38 -21.58
N GLU A 194 11.21 9.27 -20.59
CA GLU A 194 12.10 10.41 -20.45
C GLU A 194 13.52 10.01 -20.05
N VAL A 195 13.66 8.95 -19.22
CA VAL A 195 14.97 8.35 -18.90
C VAL A 195 15.56 7.67 -20.12
N LEU A 196 14.77 6.90 -20.88
CA LEU A 196 15.21 6.28 -22.16
C LEU A 196 15.69 7.32 -23.16
N ALA A 197 14.99 8.44 -23.25
CA ALA A 197 15.34 9.56 -24.12
C ALA A 197 16.49 10.43 -23.59
N GLN A 198 17.04 10.12 -22.41
CA GLN A 198 18.12 10.85 -21.72
C GLN A 198 17.78 12.31 -21.37
N ARG A 199 16.50 12.67 -21.35
CA ARG A 199 16.03 13.98 -20.91
C ARG A 199 15.93 14.08 -19.37
N VAL A 200 15.82 12.93 -18.70
CA VAL A 200 15.89 12.79 -17.25
C VAL A 200 17.02 11.84 -16.90
N ASP A 201 17.76 12.16 -15.86
CA ASP A 201 18.96 11.42 -15.44
C ASP A 201 18.61 10.10 -14.76
N PHE A 202 17.65 10.12 -13.83
CA PHE A 202 17.21 8.92 -13.15
C PHE A 202 15.74 8.96 -12.73
N PHE A 203 15.20 7.79 -12.44
CA PHE A 203 13.89 7.60 -11.90
C PHE A 203 13.85 6.38 -10.97
N PHE A 204 13.27 6.50 -9.79
CA PHE A 204 12.89 5.35 -8.99
C PHE A 204 11.58 4.78 -9.51
N SER A 205 11.69 3.78 -10.39
CA SER A 205 10.57 3.15 -11.09
C SER A 205 10.03 1.96 -10.31
N PRO A 206 8.71 1.71 -10.34
CA PRO A 206 8.19 0.39 -10.00
C PRO A 206 8.90 -0.70 -10.80
N THR A 207 9.31 -1.79 -10.14
CA THR A 207 10.04 -2.89 -10.78
C THR A 207 9.29 -3.50 -11.97
N LEU A 208 7.96 -3.62 -11.87
CA LEU A 208 7.11 -4.11 -12.97
C LEU A 208 7.32 -3.33 -14.28
N ALA A 209 7.45 -2.01 -14.22
CA ALA A 209 7.62 -1.16 -15.40
C ALA A 209 9.05 -1.19 -15.95
N ALA A 210 10.06 -1.45 -15.11
CA ALA A 210 11.47 -1.34 -15.46
C ALA A 210 12.14 -2.65 -15.82
N VAL A 211 11.77 -3.77 -15.17
CA VAL A 211 12.46 -5.07 -15.34
C VAL A 211 12.59 -5.53 -16.80
N PRO A 212 11.56 -5.47 -17.65
CA PRO A 212 11.72 -5.86 -19.06
C PRO A 212 12.78 -5.02 -19.79
N LEU A 213 12.79 -3.71 -19.57
CA LEU A 213 13.74 -2.79 -20.20
C LEU A 213 15.17 -2.95 -19.69
N ILE A 214 15.32 -3.30 -18.41
CA ILE A 214 16.62 -3.61 -17.80
C ILE A 214 17.19 -4.91 -18.42
N ARG A 215 16.36 -5.96 -18.52
CA ARG A 215 16.75 -7.23 -19.12
C ARG A 215 17.12 -7.11 -20.60
N ASP A 216 16.43 -6.22 -21.32
CA ASP A 216 16.73 -5.88 -22.71
C ASP A 216 17.99 -4.98 -22.86
N GLY A 217 18.63 -4.56 -21.76
CA GLY A 217 19.79 -3.66 -21.79
C GLY A 217 19.47 -2.22 -22.18
N LYS A 218 18.18 -1.85 -22.27
CA LYS A 218 17.75 -0.49 -22.64
C LYS A 218 17.86 0.50 -21.48
N LEU A 219 17.86 -0.01 -20.25
CA LEU A 219 18.03 0.77 -19.02
C LEU A 219 19.07 0.12 -18.12
N SER A 220 19.88 0.93 -17.44
CA SER A 220 20.70 0.51 -16.31
C SER A 220 19.86 0.49 -15.04
N ALA A 221 19.96 -0.57 -14.24
CA ALA A 221 19.49 -0.61 -12.87
C ALA A 221 20.66 -0.24 -11.94
N LEU A 222 20.58 0.92 -11.29
CA LEU A 222 21.67 1.43 -10.45
C LEU A 222 21.61 0.91 -9.02
N ALA A 223 20.41 0.85 -8.44
CA ALA A 223 20.15 0.31 -7.12
C ALA A 223 18.64 0.07 -6.91
N VAL A 224 18.28 -0.75 -5.92
CA VAL A 224 16.90 -0.85 -5.42
C VAL A 224 16.74 -0.08 -4.11
N SER A 225 15.54 0.47 -3.89
CA SER A 225 15.26 1.33 -2.74
C SER A 225 15.04 0.58 -1.43
N SER A 226 14.73 -0.70 -1.49
CA SER A 226 14.40 -1.51 -0.32
C SER A 226 15.63 -1.84 0.52
N SER A 227 15.42 -2.25 1.78
CA SER A 227 16.47 -2.69 2.69
C SER A 227 17.12 -4.03 2.29
N LYS A 228 16.48 -4.77 1.37
CA LYS A 228 16.99 -6.01 0.76
C LYS A 228 16.87 -5.89 -0.74
N ARG A 229 17.69 -6.67 -1.47
CA ARG A 229 17.60 -6.76 -2.93
C ARG A 229 16.23 -7.25 -3.36
N ALA A 230 15.72 -6.73 -4.47
CA ALA A 230 14.44 -7.16 -5.03
C ALA A 230 14.54 -8.58 -5.61
N LEU A 231 13.52 -9.42 -5.34
CA LEU A 231 13.49 -10.80 -5.87
C LEU A 231 13.50 -10.84 -7.40
N SER A 232 12.97 -9.82 -8.05
CA SER A 232 12.95 -9.67 -9.52
C SER A 232 14.29 -9.20 -10.12
N LEU A 233 15.22 -8.68 -9.28
CA LEU A 233 16.51 -8.09 -9.65
C LEU A 233 17.58 -8.44 -8.59
N PRO A 234 17.87 -9.73 -8.35
CA PRO A 234 18.77 -10.14 -7.27
C PRO A 234 20.22 -9.69 -7.47
N GLU A 235 20.63 -9.37 -8.70
CA GLU A 235 21.94 -8.85 -9.05
C GLU A 235 22.09 -7.36 -8.74
N VAL A 236 20.99 -6.60 -8.62
CA VAL A 236 21.02 -5.15 -8.40
C VAL A 236 21.18 -4.87 -6.90
N PRO A 237 22.21 -4.10 -6.49
CA PRO A 237 22.43 -3.78 -5.07
C PRO A 237 21.31 -2.88 -4.52
N THR A 238 21.13 -2.88 -3.20
CA THR A 238 20.35 -1.84 -2.53
C THR A 238 21.13 -0.53 -2.51
N THR A 239 20.44 0.61 -2.29
CA THR A 239 21.11 1.90 -2.11
C THR A 239 22.08 1.89 -0.93
N VAL A 240 21.78 1.11 0.11
CA VAL A 240 22.66 0.92 1.28
C VAL A 240 23.89 0.10 0.92
N GLU A 241 23.73 -1.04 0.21
CA GLU A 241 24.86 -1.85 -0.28
C GLU A 241 25.75 -1.07 -1.25
N ALA A 242 25.17 -0.13 -2.01
CA ALA A 242 25.89 0.79 -2.88
C ALA A 242 26.66 1.90 -2.13
N GLY A 243 26.70 1.89 -0.79
CA GLY A 243 27.50 2.77 0.04
C GLY A 243 26.79 4.00 0.59
N TYR A 244 25.44 4.02 0.56
CA TYR A 244 24.65 5.15 1.07
C TYR A 244 23.77 4.71 2.26
N PRO A 245 24.29 4.67 3.48
CA PRO A 245 23.53 4.29 4.67
C PRO A 245 22.34 5.24 4.89
N ASN A 246 21.23 4.72 5.42
CA ASN A 246 19.97 5.45 5.66
C ASN A 246 19.28 5.97 4.39
N SER A 247 19.63 5.48 3.21
CA SER A 247 19.02 5.84 1.93
C SER A 247 17.88 4.89 1.53
N ASP A 248 17.69 3.80 2.25
CA ASP A 248 16.63 2.83 1.98
C ASP A 248 15.25 3.43 2.18
N TYR A 249 14.34 3.10 1.29
CA TYR A 249 12.94 3.48 1.35
C TYR A 249 12.07 2.31 0.89
N ASN A 250 11.26 1.78 1.80
CA ASN A 250 10.34 0.70 1.48
C ASN A 250 9.02 1.26 0.97
N PHE A 251 8.67 0.93 -0.26
CA PHE A 251 7.30 1.07 -0.74
C PHE A 251 6.56 -0.23 -0.45
N TRP A 252 5.38 -0.13 0.13
CA TRP A 252 4.61 -1.27 0.60
C TRP A 252 3.11 -1.07 0.38
N ILE A 253 2.35 -2.17 0.44
CA ILE A 253 0.89 -2.20 0.27
C ILE A 253 0.30 -2.89 1.50
N GLY A 254 -0.71 -2.30 2.08
CA GLY A 254 -1.39 -2.81 3.27
C GLY A 254 -2.91 -2.83 3.15
N MET A 255 -3.52 -3.47 4.12
CA MET A 255 -4.98 -3.62 4.25
C MET A 255 -5.44 -3.08 5.60
N TRP A 256 -6.51 -2.28 5.59
CA TRP A 256 -7.11 -1.69 6.79
C TRP A 256 -8.63 -1.79 6.74
N VAL A 257 -9.23 -1.57 7.89
CA VAL A 257 -10.67 -1.35 8.09
C VAL A 257 -10.88 -0.10 8.95
N PRO A 258 -12.09 0.48 9.02
CA PRO A 258 -12.40 1.53 10.01
C PRO A 258 -12.04 1.08 11.43
N LEU A 259 -11.49 1.99 12.26
CA LEU A 259 -10.97 1.67 13.61
C LEU A 259 -11.97 0.89 14.48
N LYS A 260 -13.27 1.21 14.40
CA LYS A 260 -14.31 0.60 15.24
C LYS A 260 -14.82 -0.75 14.72
N THR A 261 -14.20 -1.32 13.68
CA THR A 261 -14.57 -2.66 13.20
C THR A 261 -14.37 -3.71 14.29
N PRO A 262 -15.35 -4.61 14.54
CA PRO A 262 -15.24 -5.64 15.57
C PRO A 262 -13.97 -6.49 15.40
N ARG A 263 -13.36 -6.82 16.53
CA ARG A 263 -12.06 -7.52 16.53
C ARG A 263 -12.11 -8.89 15.87
N ASP A 264 -13.17 -9.64 16.08
CA ASP A 264 -13.40 -10.95 15.46
C ASP A 264 -13.48 -10.87 13.93
N VAL A 265 -14.04 -9.77 13.39
CA VAL A 265 -14.08 -9.48 11.95
C VAL A 265 -12.67 -9.19 11.43
N VAL A 266 -11.89 -8.37 12.14
CA VAL A 266 -10.49 -8.08 11.78
C VAL A 266 -9.66 -9.37 11.78
N ASP A 267 -9.79 -10.18 12.82
CA ASP A 267 -9.07 -11.44 12.97
C ASP A 267 -9.47 -12.45 11.87
N ARG A 268 -10.75 -12.49 11.47
CA ARG A 268 -11.22 -13.31 10.35
C ARG A 268 -10.65 -12.83 9.01
N LEU A 269 -10.71 -11.52 8.73
CA LEU A 269 -10.09 -10.92 7.53
C LEU A 269 -8.60 -11.23 7.45
N TYR A 270 -7.88 -11.05 8.55
CA TYR A 270 -6.47 -11.37 8.65
C TYR A 270 -6.20 -12.85 8.35
N ALA A 271 -6.90 -13.75 9.03
CA ALA A 271 -6.68 -15.19 8.90
C ALA A 271 -6.89 -15.67 7.45
N GLU A 272 -7.95 -15.20 6.79
CA GLU A 272 -8.24 -15.60 5.41
C GLU A 272 -7.29 -14.91 4.40
N THR A 273 -6.97 -13.62 4.60
CA THR A 273 -5.98 -12.93 3.77
C THR A 273 -4.60 -13.58 3.90
N ARG A 274 -4.24 -14.04 5.09
CA ARG A 274 -3.01 -14.77 5.33
C ARG A 274 -2.94 -16.06 4.51
N LYS A 275 -4.02 -16.86 4.48
CA LYS A 275 -4.09 -18.07 3.65
C LYS A 275 -3.89 -17.74 2.17
N VAL A 276 -4.50 -16.65 1.69
CA VAL A 276 -4.32 -16.19 0.31
C VAL A 276 -2.86 -15.84 0.02
N LEU A 277 -2.20 -15.08 0.90
CA LEU A 277 -0.80 -14.69 0.73
C LEU A 277 0.18 -15.87 0.85
N ASP A 278 -0.23 -17.00 1.44
CA ASP A 278 0.56 -18.23 1.54
C ASP A 278 0.39 -19.15 0.33
N MET A 279 -0.56 -18.86 -0.59
CA MET A 279 -0.76 -19.65 -1.82
C MET A 279 0.40 -19.42 -2.80
N PRO A 280 1.11 -20.48 -3.28
CA PRO A 280 2.22 -20.31 -4.21
C PRO A 280 1.85 -19.52 -5.47
N ALA A 281 0.69 -19.81 -6.08
CA ALA A 281 0.22 -19.12 -7.27
C ALA A 281 -0.03 -17.60 -7.04
N VAL A 282 -0.45 -17.20 -5.82
CA VAL A 282 -0.60 -15.80 -5.43
C VAL A 282 0.76 -15.15 -5.25
N GLN A 283 1.69 -15.83 -4.60
CA GLN A 283 3.06 -15.34 -4.40
C GLN A 283 3.75 -15.10 -5.73
N GLU A 284 3.74 -16.08 -6.64
CA GLU A 284 4.31 -15.97 -7.99
C GLU A 284 3.70 -14.79 -8.75
N LYS A 285 2.38 -14.64 -8.70
CA LYS A 285 1.67 -13.55 -9.37
C LYS A 285 2.02 -12.18 -8.79
N LEU A 286 2.09 -12.04 -7.46
CA LEU A 286 2.49 -10.79 -6.80
C LEU A 286 3.94 -10.44 -7.11
N ILE A 287 4.88 -11.41 -7.06
CA ILE A 287 6.29 -11.19 -7.40
C ILE A 287 6.45 -10.76 -8.86
N ALA A 288 5.73 -11.40 -9.80
CA ALA A 288 5.73 -11.01 -11.21
C ALA A 288 5.22 -9.56 -11.41
N LEU A 289 4.35 -9.08 -10.53
CA LEU A 289 3.85 -7.70 -10.49
C LEU A 289 4.75 -6.73 -9.71
N GLY A 290 5.92 -7.21 -9.25
CA GLY A 290 6.86 -6.42 -8.46
C GLY A 290 6.44 -6.17 -7.01
N SER A 291 5.51 -6.98 -6.49
CA SER A 291 5.09 -6.93 -5.08
C SER A 291 5.54 -8.22 -4.39
N GLU A 292 6.44 -8.10 -3.43
CA GLU A 292 6.97 -9.21 -2.65
C GLU A 292 6.07 -9.46 -1.44
N PRO A 293 5.37 -10.61 -1.35
CA PRO A 293 4.48 -10.90 -0.25
C PRO A 293 5.16 -10.74 1.11
N ALA A 294 4.53 -10.03 2.00
CA ALA A 294 5.03 -9.82 3.37
C ALA A 294 3.97 -10.27 4.39
N ARG A 295 4.39 -10.44 5.61
CA ARG A 295 3.55 -11.01 6.67
C ARG A 295 3.71 -10.20 7.94
N MET A 296 2.60 -9.63 8.40
CA MET A 296 2.49 -8.98 9.71
C MET A 296 1.13 -9.34 10.31
N THR A 297 1.10 -9.65 11.59
CA THR A 297 -0.15 -9.70 12.34
C THR A 297 -0.77 -8.30 12.41
N PRO A 298 -2.08 -8.16 12.69
CA PRO A 298 -2.70 -6.85 12.85
C PRO A 298 -1.95 -5.93 13.83
N ALA A 299 -1.51 -6.45 14.98
CA ALA A 299 -0.79 -5.67 15.98
C ALA A 299 0.62 -5.23 15.50
N GLU A 300 1.35 -6.11 14.80
CA GLU A 300 2.64 -5.75 14.20
C GLU A 300 2.45 -4.72 13.10
N PHE A 301 1.40 -4.85 12.28
CA PHE A 301 1.11 -3.93 11.21
C PHE A 301 0.68 -2.55 11.73
N ASP A 302 -0.14 -2.47 12.77
CA ASP A 302 -0.48 -1.20 13.42
C ASP A 302 0.77 -0.50 13.97
N LYS A 303 1.65 -1.23 14.66
CA LYS A 303 2.92 -0.69 15.15
C LYS A 303 3.83 -0.19 14.02
N PHE A 304 3.95 -0.97 12.96
CA PHE A 304 4.69 -0.60 11.75
C PHE A 304 4.09 0.67 11.13
N PHE A 305 2.77 0.72 10.95
CA PHE A 305 2.08 1.85 10.34
C PHE A 305 2.29 3.15 11.12
N GLN A 306 2.21 3.12 12.46
CA GLN A 306 2.49 4.30 13.30
C GLN A 306 3.95 4.76 13.16
N ALA A 307 4.91 3.83 13.12
CA ALA A 307 6.31 4.17 12.93
C ALA A 307 6.55 4.80 11.54
N GLU A 308 5.90 4.30 10.51
CA GLU A 308 5.98 4.81 9.15
C GLU A 308 5.37 6.22 9.01
N ILE A 309 4.27 6.53 9.68
CA ILE A 309 3.71 7.90 9.72
C ILE A 309 4.75 8.88 10.26
N LYS A 310 5.40 8.54 11.38
CA LYS A 310 6.44 9.38 11.97
C LYS A 310 7.65 9.53 11.05
N LEU A 311 8.17 8.42 10.55
CA LEU A 311 9.35 8.38 9.69
C LEU A 311 9.15 9.24 8.42
N ASN A 312 8.00 9.08 7.75
CA ASN A 312 7.70 9.83 6.54
C ASN A 312 7.40 11.30 6.83
N GLY A 313 6.79 11.62 7.96
CA GLY A 313 6.62 13.01 8.41
C GLY A 313 7.96 13.72 8.63
N ASP A 314 8.93 13.05 9.27
CA ASP A 314 10.27 13.58 9.47
C ASP A 314 11.02 13.74 8.13
N LEU A 315 10.88 12.79 7.20
CA LEU A 315 11.47 12.87 5.85
C LEU A 315 10.90 14.03 5.03
N VAL A 316 9.58 14.21 5.02
CA VAL A 316 8.91 15.32 4.32
C VAL A 316 9.44 16.67 4.81
N LYS A 317 9.62 16.84 6.13
CA LYS A 317 10.21 18.06 6.72
C LYS A 317 11.66 18.22 6.31
N ALA A 318 12.48 17.19 6.43
CA ALA A 318 13.91 17.23 6.09
C ALA A 318 14.18 17.54 4.61
N ALA A 319 13.32 17.03 3.72
CA ALA A 319 13.36 17.28 2.28
C ALA A 319 12.80 18.66 1.88
N GLY A 320 12.22 19.42 2.81
CA GLY A 320 11.59 20.71 2.50
C GLY A 320 10.36 20.60 1.61
N ILE A 321 9.70 19.43 1.60
CA ILE A 321 8.51 19.18 0.78
C ILE A 321 7.35 19.99 1.35
N LYS A 322 6.83 20.93 0.57
CA LYS A 322 5.69 21.77 0.99
C LYS A 322 4.39 20.96 0.92
N PRO A 323 3.46 21.20 1.85
CA PRO A 323 2.12 20.64 1.75
C PRO A 323 1.46 21.00 0.41
N ASN A 324 0.69 20.09 -0.12
CA ASN A 324 -0.11 20.33 -1.32
C ASN A 324 -1.25 21.28 -0.95
N PRO A 325 -1.46 22.40 -1.68
CA PRO A 325 -2.48 23.40 -1.33
C PRO A 325 -3.91 22.85 -1.38
#